data_59022b0f49273ff3c63eea84f8bcb64c
#
_entry.id   59022b0f49273ff3c63eea84f8bcb64c
#
_cell.length_a   1.000
_cell.length_b   1.000
_cell.length_c   1.000
_cell.angle_alpha   90.00
_cell.angle_beta   90.00
_cell.angle_gamma   90.00
#
_symmetry.space_group_name_H-M   'P 1'
#
loop_
_entity.id
_entity.type
_entity.pdbx_description
1 polymer ?
#
loop_
_entity_poly.entity_id
_entity_poly.type
_entity_poly.pdbx_seq_one_letter_code
_entity_poly.pdbx_strand_id
1 'polypeptide(L)'
;LSSDLFPPSERTKMSAVTGLSMTFGVVSGQAIAGYVGEHYGWRLPFAVVAIPGIFVAMLLMFFVDEPVRGAMEETPDEEQSSEQEFLVSSRPSTPPVPRGANASTGAVMMYLRKVHGIVSVKTVALFLMQGISGCVPWSMINTFLNDYLAQDKGLGVKHSTTLLITFSVGGMIGTVLAGWYGQMLYNESPKKVSLFMGATAIAGVIPCAYLVLADYDRSGFDLTFKFIIALFAGLIASCVGVNIRAVLLNVLHPINRGTAFSLFMLTDDLGKGLGPLVVAGFIAAFGREFAFLLSVLFWIPCGLLIAASAYTVSQDIQTVAARYQSDLAEENRAIRVD
;
A
#
# COMPACT_ATOMS: atom_id res chain seq x y z
N LEU A 1 -4.13 8.51 -15.25
CA LEU A 1 -5.31 7.90 -15.92
C LEU A 1 -6.60 8.10 -15.13
N SER A 2 -6.66 7.73 -13.83
CA SER A 2 -7.88 7.95 -13.01
C SER A 2 -8.21 9.43 -12.81
N SER A 3 -7.23 10.32 -12.78
CA SER A 3 -7.39 11.77 -12.70
C SER A 3 -7.93 12.39 -13.99
N ASP A 4 -7.69 11.71 -15.11
CA ASP A 4 -8.08 12.19 -16.44
C ASP A 4 -9.47 11.70 -16.85
N LEU A 5 -9.94 10.60 -16.23
CA LEU A 5 -11.23 9.97 -16.50
C LEU A 5 -12.33 10.39 -15.52
N PHE A 6 -11.98 10.84 -14.31
CA PHE A 6 -12.95 11.12 -13.25
C PHE A 6 -12.71 12.49 -12.61
N PRO A 7 -13.80 13.25 -12.33
CA PRO A 7 -13.70 14.52 -11.65
C PRO A 7 -13.17 14.37 -10.22
N PRO A 8 -12.60 15.42 -9.61
CA PRO A 8 -12.00 15.38 -8.27
C PRO A 8 -12.91 14.78 -7.19
N SER A 9 -14.23 15.03 -7.28
CA SER A 9 -15.24 14.51 -6.36
C SER A 9 -15.41 12.99 -6.38
N GLU A 10 -15.05 12.32 -7.48
CA GLU A 10 -15.22 10.87 -7.67
C GLU A 10 -13.91 10.09 -7.59
N ARG A 11 -12.75 10.74 -7.61
CA ARG A 11 -11.42 10.11 -7.58
C ARG A 11 -11.23 9.17 -6.40
N THR A 12 -11.74 9.52 -5.23
CA THR A 12 -11.67 8.68 -4.03
C THR A 12 -12.47 7.39 -4.19
N LYS A 13 -13.66 7.45 -4.77
CA LYS A 13 -14.49 6.27 -5.06
C LYS A 13 -13.79 5.34 -6.06
N MET A 14 -13.22 5.91 -7.12
CA MET A 14 -12.49 5.14 -8.12
C MET A 14 -11.23 4.48 -7.58
N SER A 15 -10.50 5.18 -6.70
CA SER A 15 -9.35 4.59 -6.00
C SER A 15 -9.76 3.41 -5.13
N ALA A 16 -10.90 3.49 -4.45
CA ALA A 16 -11.46 2.39 -3.67
C ALA A 16 -11.87 1.20 -4.56
N VAL A 17 -12.53 1.46 -5.69
CA VAL A 17 -12.91 0.41 -6.66
C VAL A 17 -11.66 -0.28 -7.21
N THR A 18 -10.61 0.48 -7.56
CA THR A 18 -9.35 -0.08 -8.06
C THR A 18 -8.68 -0.95 -6.99
N GLY A 19 -8.65 -0.51 -5.74
CA GLY A 19 -8.11 -1.29 -4.61
C GLY A 19 -8.88 -2.59 -4.36
N LEU A 20 -10.21 -2.54 -4.40
CA LEU A 20 -11.06 -3.73 -4.27
C LEU A 20 -10.85 -4.70 -5.44
N SER A 21 -10.75 -4.20 -6.68
CA SER A 21 -10.49 -5.01 -7.87
C SER A 21 -9.14 -5.73 -7.79
N MET A 22 -8.10 -5.04 -7.31
CA MET A 22 -6.79 -5.63 -7.09
C MET A 22 -6.85 -6.78 -6.05
N THR A 23 -7.51 -6.54 -4.92
CA THR A 23 -7.65 -7.57 -3.87
C THR A 23 -8.48 -8.75 -4.36
N PHE A 24 -9.57 -8.49 -5.10
CA PHE A 24 -10.38 -9.54 -5.73
C PHE A 24 -9.56 -10.39 -6.71
N GLY A 25 -8.70 -9.75 -7.50
CA GLY A 25 -7.78 -10.44 -8.41
C GLY A 25 -6.81 -11.38 -7.66
N VAL A 26 -6.26 -10.93 -6.54
CA VAL A 26 -5.38 -11.76 -5.69
C VAL A 26 -6.13 -12.97 -5.14
N VAL A 27 -7.32 -12.78 -4.58
CA VAL A 27 -8.15 -13.87 -4.02
C VAL A 27 -8.55 -14.87 -5.10
N SER A 28 -8.98 -14.38 -6.26
CA SER A 28 -9.36 -15.24 -7.40
C SER A 28 -8.17 -16.02 -7.92
N GLY A 29 -6.99 -15.38 -8.04
CA GLY A 29 -5.75 -16.03 -8.45
C GLY A 29 -5.33 -17.14 -7.49
N GLN A 30 -5.40 -16.90 -6.18
CA GLN A 30 -5.12 -17.91 -5.15
C GLN A 30 -6.10 -19.09 -5.23
N ALA A 31 -7.39 -18.81 -5.41
CA ALA A 31 -8.41 -19.86 -5.57
C ALA A 31 -8.14 -20.73 -6.82
N ILE A 32 -7.90 -20.10 -7.97
CA ILE A 32 -7.57 -20.81 -9.21
C ILE A 32 -6.30 -21.65 -9.03
N ALA A 33 -5.24 -21.08 -8.46
CA ALA A 33 -3.98 -21.77 -8.24
C ALA A 33 -4.15 -22.99 -7.33
N GLY A 34 -4.88 -22.85 -6.22
CA GLY A 34 -5.08 -23.92 -5.25
C GLY A 34 -6.01 -25.02 -5.72
N TYR A 35 -7.18 -24.68 -6.28
CA TYR A 35 -8.17 -25.71 -6.67
C TYR A 35 -7.89 -26.32 -8.03
N VAL A 36 -7.49 -25.52 -9.03
CA VAL A 36 -7.20 -26.05 -10.37
C VAL A 36 -5.82 -26.71 -10.38
N GLY A 37 -4.83 -26.11 -9.67
CA GLY A 37 -3.48 -26.65 -9.61
C GLY A 37 -3.37 -28.02 -8.97
N GLU A 38 -4.18 -28.29 -7.94
CA GLU A 38 -4.24 -29.60 -7.27
C GLU A 38 -4.68 -30.72 -8.21
N HIS A 39 -5.67 -30.46 -9.09
CA HIS A 39 -6.27 -31.48 -9.93
C HIS A 39 -5.61 -31.63 -11.30
N TYR A 40 -5.14 -30.54 -11.88
CA TYR A 40 -4.66 -30.47 -13.27
C TYR A 40 -3.18 -30.08 -13.40
N GLY A 41 -2.49 -29.96 -12.27
CA GLY A 41 -1.09 -29.58 -12.22
C GLY A 41 -0.87 -28.05 -12.34
N TRP A 42 0.33 -27.61 -11.96
CA TRP A 42 0.67 -26.21 -11.75
C TRP A 42 0.64 -25.31 -13.00
N ARG A 43 0.69 -25.91 -14.22
CA ARG A 43 0.71 -25.15 -15.48
C ARG A 43 -0.65 -24.61 -15.91
N LEU A 44 -1.72 -25.36 -15.63
CA LEU A 44 -3.07 -24.99 -16.08
C LEU A 44 -3.61 -23.72 -15.45
N PRO A 45 -3.42 -23.43 -14.15
CA PRO A 45 -3.80 -22.16 -13.54
C PRO A 45 -3.29 -20.92 -14.28
N PHE A 46 -2.03 -20.95 -14.76
CA PHE A 46 -1.47 -19.84 -15.52
C PHE A 46 -2.21 -19.61 -16.84
N ALA A 47 -2.54 -20.67 -17.56
CA ALA A 47 -3.33 -20.57 -18.79
C ALA A 47 -4.74 -20.04 -18.53
N VAL A 48 -5.40 -20.54 -17.47
CA VAL A 48 -6.76 -20.11 -17.08
C VAL A 48 -6.80 -18.61 -16.75
N VAL A 49 -5.76 -18.05 -16.14
CA VAL A 49 -5.68 -16.62 -15.84
C VAL A 49 -5.21 -15.81 -17.04
N ALA A 50 -4.27 -16.32 -17.83
CA ALA A 50 -3.69 -15.58 -18.95
C ALA A 50 -4.69 -15.39 -20.11
N ILE A 51 -5.49 -16.40 -20.45
CA ILE A 51 -6.43 -16.33 -21.59
C ILE A 51 -7.46 -15.20 -21.42
N PRO A 52 -8.20 -15.10 -20.29
CA PRO A 52 -9.07 -13.95 -20.07
C PRO A 52 -8.33 -12.61 -20.02
N GLY A 53 -7.11 -12.60 -19.46
CA GLY A 53 -6.28 -11.39 -19.41
C GLY A 53 -5.92 -10.86 -20.80
N ILE A 54 -5.49 -11.74 -21.70
CA ILE A 54 -5.21 -11.42 -23.11
C ILE A 54 -6.48 -10.91 -23.81
N PHE A 55 -7.61 -11.58 -23.58
CA PHE A 55 -8.89 -11.16 -24.16
C PHE A 55 -9.30 -9.76 -23.72
N VAL A 56 -9.20 -9.46 -22.41
CA VAL A 56 -9.47 -8.11 -21.86
C VAL A 56 -8.49 -7.08 -22.43
N ALA A 57 -7.21 -7.42 -22.55
CA ALA A 57 -6.21 -6.54 -23.17
C ALA A 57 -6.54 -6.21 -24.62
N MET A 58 -7.00 -7.21 -25.40
CA MET A 58 -7.48 -6.97 -26.77
C MET A 58 -8.71 -6.08 -26.80
N LEU A 59 -9.69 -6.29 -25.91
CA LEU A 59 -10.86 -5.42 -25.81
C LEU A 59 -10.46 -3.97 -25.50
N LEU A 60 -9.56 -3.76 -24.55
CA LEU A 60 -9.05 -2.42 -24.22
C LEU A 60 -8.38 -1.78 -25.43
N MET A 61 -7.56 -2.51 -26.19
CA MET A 61 -6.87 -2.02 -27.37
C MET A 61 -7.82 -1.58 -28.50
N PHE A 62 -8.96 -2.26 -28.66
CA PHE A 62 -9.91 -1.98 -29.76
C PHE A 62 -11.03 -1.03 -29.37
N PHE A 63 -11.40 -0.91 -28.09
CA PHE A 63 -12.60 -0.17 -27.65
C PHE A 63 -12.30 1.03 -26.76
N VAL A 64 -11.06 1.19 -26.27
CA VAL A 64 -10.73 2.29 -25.36
C VAL A 64 -9.71 3.21 -26.00
N ASP A 65 -10.13 4.45 -26.25
CA ASP A 65 -9.23 5.51 -26.68
C ASP A 65 -8.45 6.07 -25.47
N GLU A 66 -7.23 6.54 -25.71
CA GLU A 66 -6.42 7.16 -24.67
C GLU A 66 -7.05 8.49 -24.25
N PRO A 67 -7.41 8.68 -22.95
CA PRO A 67 -8.02 9.92 -22.50
C PRO A 67 -7.03 11.09 -22.61
N VAL A 68 -7.58 12.26 -22.95
CA VAL A 68 -6.80 13.50 -22.97
C VAL A 68 -6.34 13.82 -21.54
N ARG A 69 -5.06 14.05 -21.35
CA ARG A 69 -4.50 14.37 -20.02
C ARG A 69 -5.09 15.67 -19.49
N GLY A 70 -5.62 15.61 -18.26
CA GLY A 70 -6.23 16.76 -17.61
C GLY A 70 -7.67 17.06 -18.05
N ALA A 71 -8.32 16.19 -18.85
CA ALA A 71 -9.66 16.43 -19.40
C ALA A 71 -10.76 16.62 -18.35
N MET A 72 -10.56 16.13 -17.12
CA MET A 72 -11.50 16.22 -16.00
C MET A 72 -10.98 17.14 -14.87
N GLU A 73 -10.03 18.00 -15.15
CA GLU A 73 -9.74 19.12 -14.26
C GLU A 73 -10.80 20.19 -14.55
N GLU A 74 -11.55 20.60 -13.51
CA GLU A 74 -12.55 21.64 -13.63
C GLU A 74 -11.89 22.89 -14.20
N THR A 75 -12.28 23.26 -15.42
CA THR A 75 -11.99 24.61 -15.91
C THR A 75 -12.81 25.56 -15.04
N PRO A 76 -12.19 26.52 -14.40
CA PRO A 76 -12.94 27.52 -13.62
C PRO A 76 -13.94 28.23 -14.54
N ASP A 77 -15.11 28.55 -14.01
CA ASP A 77 -16.10 29.36 -14.68
C ASP A 77 -15.47 30.59 -15.33
N GLU A 78 -15.96 31.01 -16.48
CA GLU A 78 -15.33 32.03 -17.36
C GLU A 78 -15.03 33.39 -16.67
N GLU A 79 -15.60 33.69 -15.51
CA GLU A 79 -15.26 34.88 -14.71
C GLU A 79 -13.97 34.69 -13.83
N GLN A 80 -13.58 33.45 -13.53
CA GLN A 80 -12.30 33.15 -12.87
C GLN A 80 -11.19 32.78 -13.87
N SER A 81 -11.55 32.54 -15.14
CA SER A 81 -10.62 32.11 -16.18
C SER A 81 -9.61 33.19 -16.57
N SER A 82 -9.95 34.48 -16.50
CA SER A 82 -8.98 35.56 -16.75
C SER A 82 -7.94 35.71 -15.65
N GLU A 83 -8.30 35.46 -14.39
CA GLU A 83 -7.37 35.50 -13.26
C GLU A 83 -6.52 34.23 -13.19
N GLN A 84 -7.09 33.07 -13.51
CA GLN A 84 -6.37 31.78 -13.53
C GLN A 84 -5.57 31.54 -14.82
N GLU A 85 -5.97 32.04 -15.97
CA GLU A 85 -5.16 32.03 -17.18
C GLU A 85 -3.91 32.87 -16.99
N PHE A 86 -4.04 33.98 -16.27
CA PHE A 86 -2.88 34.75 -15.82
C PHE A 86 -2.01 33.98 -14.82
N LEU A 87 -2.61 33.26 -13.84
CA LEU A 87 -1.92 32.42 -12.87
C LEU A 87 -1.27 31.17 -13.50
N VAL A 88 -1.88 30.60 -14.53
CA VAL A 88 -1.31 29.46 -15.30
C VAL A 88 -0.18 29.93 -16.20
N SER A 89 -0.28 31.14 -16.77
CA SER A 89 0.80 31.72 -17.59
C SER A 89 1.97 32.20 -16.73
N SER A 90 1.72 32.56 -15.46
CA SER A 90 2.75 32.95 -14.48
C SER A 90 3.28 31.78 -13.65
N ARG A 91 2.78 30.53 -13.83
CA ARG A 91 3.47 29.38 -13.28
C ARG A 91 4.92 29.42 -13.76
N PRO A 92 5.93 29.44 -12.87
CA PRO A 92 7.30 29.32 -13.29
C PRO A 92 7.35 28.08 -14.18
N SER A 93 7.58 28.27 -15.47
CA SER A 93 7.84 27.18 -16.41
C SER A 93 8.83 26.27 -15.70
N THR A 94 8.51 24.99 -15.57
CA THR A 94 9.49 23.99 -15.12
C THR A 94 10.83 24.40 -15.70
N PRO A 95 11.85 24.68 -14.88
CA PRO A 95 13.10 25.22 -15.42
C PRO A 95 13.50 24.36 -16.59
N PRO A 96 13.83 24.93 -17.75
CA PRO A 96 14.12 24.18 -18.97
C PRO A 96 15.18 23.14 -18.60
N VAL A 97 14.85 21.87 -18.83
CA VAL A 97 15.80 20.79 -18.58
C VAL A 97 17.04 21.10 -19.41
N PRO A 98 18.20 21.38 -18.79
CA PRO A 98 19.38 21.77 -19.51
C PRO A 98 19.74 20.63 -20.48
N ARG A 99 19.76 20.89 -21.77
CA ARG A 99 20.16 19.96 -22.82
C ARG A 99 21.69 19.95 -22.94
N GLY A 100 22.34 19.04 -22.19
CA GLY A 100 23.80 18.84 -22.26
C GLY A 100 24.27 17.77 -21.26
N ALA A 101 25.43 17.18 -21.46
CA ALA A 101 25.98 16.12 -20.60
C ALA A 101 26.10 16.53 -19.12
N ASN A 102 26.29 17.83 -18.82
CA ASN A 102 26.26 18.38 -17.46
C ASN A 102 24.85 18.55 -16.89
N ALA A 103 23.82 18.49 -17.73
CA ALA A 103 22.42 18.61 -17.37
C ALA A 103 21.90 17.39 -16.58
N SER A 104 22.39 16.21 -16.91
CA SER A 104 21.99 14.98 -16.22
C SER A 104 22.47 14.97 -14.77
N THR A 105 23.66 15.44 -14.49
CA THR A 105 24.23 15.50 -13.11
C THR A 105 23.48 16.52 -12.26
N GLY A 106 23.11 17.67 -12.83
CA GLY A 106 22.32 18.70 -12.15
C GLY A 106 20.90 18.23 -11.81
N ALA A 107 20.25 17.56 -12.75
CA ALA A 107 18.91 16.99 -12.56
C ALA A 107 18.91 15.88 -11.49
N VAL A 108 19.90 15.00 -11.50
CA VAL A 108 20.06 13.95 -10.47
C VAL A 108 20.29 14.58 -9.10
N MET A 109 21.16 15.59 -9.00
CA MET A 109 21.43 16.28 -7.72
C MET A 109 20.18 16.98 -7.17
N MET A 110 19.40 17.61 -8.04
CA MET A 110 18.12 18.26 -7.66
C MET A 110 17.11 17.20 -7.18
N TYR A 111 17.01 16.07 -7.87
CA TYR A 111 16.14 14.94 -7.46
C TYR A 111 16.58 14.37 -6.11
N LEU A 112 17.88 14.15 -5.90
CA LEU A 112 18.42 13.66 -4.63
C LEU A 112 18.16 14.64 -3.47
N ARG A 113 18.26 15.95 -3.70
CA ARG A 113 17.87 16.97 -2.71
C ARG A 113 16.39 16.89 -2.36
N LYS A 114 15.53 16.69 -3.38
CA LYS A 114 14.09 16.51 -3.18
C LYS A 114 13.80 15.25 -2.34
N VAL A 115 14.40 14.13 -2.69
CA VAL A 115 14.29 12.87 -1.92
C VAL A 115 14.80 13.06 -0.50
N HIS A 116 15.96 13.70 -0.31
CA HIS A 116 16.49 13.99 1.01
C HIS A 116 15.52 14.84 1.83
N GLY A 117 14.95 15.89 1.25
CA GLY A 117 13.94 16.72 1.91
C GLY A 117 12.70 15.94 2.35
N ILE A 118 12.24 14.97 1.53
CA ILE A 118 11.11 14.11 1.84
C ILE A 118 11.46 13.15 3.00
N VAL A 119 12.60 12.50 2.93
CA VAL A 119 13.06 11.54 3.96
C VAL A 119 13.40 12.23 5.28
N SER A 120 13.74 13.53 5.25
CA SER A 120 13.99 14.33 6.45
C SER A 120 12.74 14.62 7.29
N VAL A 121 11.54 14.42 6.73
CA VAL A 121 10.28 14.46 7.50
C VAL A 121 10.22 13.22 8.38
N LYS A 122 10.21 13.42 9.70
CA LYS A 122 10.36 12.34 10.68
C LYS A 122 9.30 11.25 10.53
N THR A 123 8.06 11.65 10.33
CA THR A 123 6.95 10.68 10.11
C THR A 123 7.16 9.86 8.84
N VAL A 124 7.65 10.48 7.76
CA VAL A 124 7.96 9.78 6.50
C VAL A 124 9.09 8.77 6.70
N ALA A 125 10.17 9.17 7.38
CA ALA A 125 11.29 8.29 7.68
C ALA A 125 10.84 7.05 8.47
N LEU A 126 10.01 7.24 9.50
CA LEU A 126 9.44 6.12 10.28
C LEU A 126 8.58 5.19 9.40
N PHE A 127 7.80 5.75 8.47
CA PHE A 127 6.98 4.96 7.55
C PHE A 127 7.79 4.20 6.51
N LEU A 128 8.91 4.73 6.06
CA LEU A 128 9.83 4.00 5.18
C LEU A 128 10.55 2.87 5.93
N MET A 129 10.99 3.12 7.16
CA MET A 129 11.65 2.12 7.98
C MET A 129 10.72 0.96 8.38
N GLN A 130 9.46 1.24 8.72
CA GLN A 130 8.49 0.20 9.05
C GLN A 130 8.17 -0.71 7.85
N GLY A 131 8.23 -0.18 6.62
CA GLY A 131 8.04 -0.97 5.41
C GLY A 131 9.01 -2.14 5.31
N ILE A 132 10.27 -1.94 5.68
CA ILE A 132 11.30 -2.99 5.67
C ILE A 132 10.93 -4.14 6.62
N SER A 133 10.54 -3.83 7.87
CA SER A 133 10.13 -4.85 8.83
C SER A 133 8.75 -5.43 8.54
N GLY A 134 7.81 -4.62 8.08
CA GLY A 134 6.44 -5.04 7.78
C GLY A 134 6.32 -5.98 6.59
N CYS A 135 7.24 -5.91 5.62
CA CYS A 135 7.21 -6.76 4.43
C CYS A 135 7.59 -8.22 4.70
N VAL A 136 8.39 -8.51 5.73
CA VAL A 136 8.84 -9.88 6.04
C VAL A 136 7.66 -10.81 6.36
N PRO A 137 6.71 -10.48 7.27
CA PRO A 137 5.54 -11.31 7.50
C PRO A 137 4.67 -11.50 6.26
N TRP A 138 4.44 -10.44 5.49
CA TRP A 138 3.67 -10.53 4.24
C TRP A 138 4.32 -11.44 3.21
N SER A 139 5.65 -11.41 3.11
CA SER A 139 6.41 -12.31 2.21
C SER A 139 6.30 -13.76 2.64
N MET A 140 6.35 -14.03 3.94
CA MET A 140 6.13 -15.37 4.50
C MET A 140 4.73 -15.86 4.17
N ILE A 141 3.69 -15.06 4.44
CA ILE A 141 2.28 -15.42 4.21
C ILE A 141 2.03 -15.71 2.73
N ASN A 142 2.48 -14.82 1.83
CA ASN A 142 2.17 -14.93 0.41
C ASN A 142 2.99 -15.99 -0.32
N THR A 143 4.21 -16.30 0.14
CA THR A 143 5.12 -17.19 -0.59
C THR A 143 5.16 -18.59 0.00
N PHE A 144 5.19 -18.72 1.32
CA PHE A 144 5.54 -19.99 1.98
C PHE A 144 4.39 -20.60 2.80
N LEU A 145 3.46 -19.79 3.31
CA LEU A 145 2.49 -20.26 4.30
C LEU A 145 1.56 -21.33 3.73
N ASN A 146 1.14 -21.23 2.46
CA ASN A 146 0.28 -22.23 1.84
C ASN A 146 0.96 -23.62 1.80
N ASP A 147 2.19 -23.66 1.33
CA ASP A 147 2.96 -24.90 1.22
C ASP A 147 3.26 -25.50 2.60
N TYR A 148 3.60 -24.67 3.57
CA TYR A 148 3.82 -25.09 4.96
C TYR A 148 2.56 -25.72 5.58
N LEU A 149 1.42 -25.08 5.46
CA LEU A 149 0.17 -25.62 5.98
C LEU A 149 -0.26 -26.90 5.26
N ALA A 150 -0.01 -26.97 3.94
CA ALA A 150 -0.37 -28.14 3.15
C ALA A 150 0.48 -29.35 3.45
N GLN A 151 1.81 -29.18 3.56
CA GLN A 151 2.78 -30.28 3.67
C GLN A 151 3.16 -30.54 5.13
N ASP A 152 3.68 -29.53 5.85
CA ASP A 152 4.24 -29.75 7.20
C ASP A 152 3.12 -29.92 8.24
N LYS A 153 2.02 -29.18 8.11
CA LYS A 153 0.86 -29.30 8.99
C LYS A 153 -0.20 -30.30 8.49
N GLY A 154 0.01 -30.93 7.34
CA GLY A 154 -0.82 -32.02 6.83
C GLY A 154 -2.24 -31.67 6.39
N LEU A 155 -2.58 -30.36 6.24
CA LEU A 155 -3.91 -29.91 5.82
C LEU A 155 -4.25 -30.33 4.38
N GLY A 156 -3.23 -30.50 3.53
CA GLY A 156 -3.40 -30.64 2.08
C GLY A 156 -3.69 -29.31 1.39
N VAL A 157 -3.46 -29.26 0.08
CA VAL A 157 -3.51 -28.02 -0.72
C VAL A 157 -4.87 -27.34 -0.66
N LYS A 158 -5.96 -28.10 -0.74
CA LYS A 158 -7.33 -27.57 -0.75
C LYS A 158 -7.65 -26.77 0.52
N HIS A 159 -7.42 -27.34 1.70
CA HIS A 159 -7.76 -26.69 2.96
C HIS A 159 -6.82 -25.53 3.27
N SER A 160 -5.51 -25.66 2.99
CA SER A 160 -4.56 -24.57 3.15
C SER A 160 -4.89 -23.39 2.25
N THR A 161 -5.25 -23.63 0.98
CA THR A 161 -5.70 -22.57 0.06
C THR A 161 -6.99 -21.93 0.57
N THR A 162 -7.97 -22.70 1.05
CA THR A 162 -9.21 -22.15 1.62
C THR A 162 -8.93 -21.28 2.84
N LEU A 163 -7.97 -21.65 3.68
CA LEU A 163 -7.57 -20.87 4.85
C LEU A 163 -6.96 -19.54 4.44
N LEU A 164 -6.09 -19.51 3.42
CA LEU A 164 -5.52 -18.28 2.89
C LEU A 164 -6.55 -17.39 2.19
N ILE A 165 -7.51 -17.98 1.48
CA ILE A 165 -8.65 -17.23 0.92
C ILE A 165 -9.44 -16.57 2.06
N THR A 166 -9.72 -17.31 3.14
CA THR A 166 -10.44 -16.79 4.30
C THR A 166 -9.68 -15.63 4.97
N PHE A 167 -8.35 -15.77 5.10
CA PHE A 167 -7.48 -14.68 5.55
C PHE A 167 -7.59 -13.46 4.63
N SER A 168 -7.55 -13.65 3.31
CA SER A 168 -7.63 -12.57 2.33
C SER A 168 -9.02 -11.89 2.35
N VAL A 169 -10.10 -12.64 2.52
CA VAL A 169 -11.46 -12.09 2.71
C VAL A 169 -11.53 -11.25 3.99
N GLY A 170 -10.95 -11.74 5.09
CA GLY A 170 -10.77 -10.97 6.31
C GLY A 170 -10.03 -9.65 6.05
N GLY A 171 -8.97 -9.71 5.24
CA GLY A 171 -8.21 -8.54 4.82
C GLY A 171 -9.01 -7.52 4.01
N MET A 172 -9.89 -7.97 3.11
CA MET A 172 -10.80 -7.07 2.38
C MET A 172 -11.75 -6.33 3.33
N ILE A 173 -12.38 -7.07 4.25
CA ILE A 173 -13.27 -6.49 5.27
C ILE A 173 -12.48 -5.52 6.16
N GLY A 174 -11.30 -5.94 6.63
CA GLY A 174 -10.42 -5.14 7.47
C GLY A 174 -9.99 -3.84 6.81
N THR A 175 -9.68 -3.86 5.51
CA THR A 175 -9.33 -2.67 4.73
C THR A 175 -10.45 -1.64 4.74
N VAL A 176 -11.70 -2.06 4.51
CA VAL A 176 -12.86 -1.16 4.50
C VAL A 176 -13.14 -0.59 5.89
N LEU A 177 -13.20 -1.48 6.89
CA LEU A 177 -13.50 -1.06 8.28
C LEU A 177 -12.39 -0.17 8.85
N ALA A 178 -11.14 -0.50 8.59
CA ALA A 178 -10.00 0.28 9.06
C ALA A 178 -9.87 1.63 8.36
N GLY A 179 -10.24 1.72 7.08
CA GLY A 179 -10.33 3.00 6.38
C GLY A 179 -11.37 3.92 6.99
N TRP A 180 -12.59 3.40 7.24
CA TRP A 180 -13.66 4.16 7.87
C TRP A 180 -13.32 4.57 9.32
N TYR A 181 -12.88 3.62 10.14
CA TYR A 181 -12.52 3.88 11.53
C TYR A 181 -11.27 4.75 11.66
N GLY A 182 -10.28 4.53 10.80
CA GLY A 182 -9.07 5.34 10.74
C GLY A 182 -9.34 6.79 10.38
N GLN A 183 -10.27 7.06 9.44
CA GLN A 183 -10.70 8.41 9.12
C GLN A 183 -11.40 9.08 10.31
N MET A 184 -12.24 8.36 11.04
CA MET A 184 -12.88 8.87 12.25
C MET A 184 -11.84 9.25 13.30
N LEU A 185 -10.86 8.39 13.57
CA LEU A 185 -9.75 8.67 14.49
C LEU A 185 -8.87 9.82 14.03
N TYR A 186 -8.62 9.93 12.71
CA TYR A 186 -7.83 11.02 12.13
C TYR A 186 -8.51 12.37 12.33
N ASN A 187 -9.82 12.45 12.15
CA ASN A 187 -10.60 13.66 12.36
C ASN A 187 -10.56 14.14 13.82
N GLU A 188 -10.44 13.21 14.77
CA GLU A 188 -10.24 13.58 16.17
C GLU A 188 -8.78 14.00 16.45
N SER A 189 -7.82 13.20 15.98
CA SER A 189 -6.39 13.51 16.12
C SER A 189 -5.53 12.58 15.22
N PRO A 190 -4.60 13.11 14.42
CA PRO A 190 -3.64 12.31 13.66
C PRO A 190 -2.82 11.34 14.52
N LYS A 191 -2.59 11.66 15.80
CA LYS A 191 -1.89 10.77 16.75
C LYS A 191 -2.67 9.48 17.02
N LYS A 192 -4.00 9.57 17.12
CA LYS A 192 -4.86 8.40 17.38
C LYS A 192 -4.78 7.37 16.25
N VAL A 193 -4.76 7.81 15.00
CA VAL A 193 -4.65 6.89 13.86
C VAL A 193 -3.27 6.22 13.82
N SER A 194 -2.18 6.94 14.16
CA SER A 194 -0.84 6.35 14.26
C SER A 194 -0.78 5.27 15.35
N LEU A 195 -1.35 5.54 16.52
CA LEU A 195 -1.43 4.54 17.60
C LEU A 195 -2.31 3.35 17.23
N PHE A 196 -3.44 3.59 16.57
CA PHE A 196 -4.33 2.53 16.07
C PHE A 196 -3.62 1.61 15.09
N MET A 197 -2.91 2.17 14.10
CA MET A 197 -2.12 1.40 13.14
C MET A 197 -1.03 0.57 13.84
N GLY A 198 -0.29 1.18 14.77
CA GLY A 198 0.76 0.50 15.51
C GLY A 198 0.21 -0.64 16.39
N ALA A 199 -0.90 -0.40 17.08
CA ALA A 199 -1.56 -1.39 17.91
C ALA A 199 -2.10 -2.57 17.09
N THR A 200 -2.74 -2.32 15.93
CA THR A 200 -3.26 -3.37 15.06
C THR A 200 -2.13 -4.18 14.41
N ALA A 201 -1.00 -3.56 14.04
CA ALA A 201 0.17 -4.29 13.55
C ALA A 201 0.69 -5.28 14.60
N ILE A 202 0.85 -4.85 15.86
CA ILE A 202 1.30 -5.72 16.95
C ILE A 202 0.25 -6.78 17.30
N ALA A 203 -1.02 -6.40 17.35
CA ALA A 203 -2.11 -7.34 17.66
C ALA A 203 -2.24 -8.45 16.61
N GLY A 204 -1.93 -8.17 15.33
CA GLY A 204 -1.93 -9.14 14.24
C GLY A 204 -0.92 -10.28 14.44
N VAL A 205 0.11 -10.07 15.26
CA VAL A 205 1.08 -11.11 15.61
C VAL A 205 0.41 -12.31 16.27
N ILE A 206 -0.53 -12.09 17.18
CA ILE A 206 -1.16 -13.15 17.98
C ILE A 206 -1.89 -14.17 17.09
N PRO A 207 -2.89 -13.78 16.28
CA PRO A 207 -3.61 -14.74 15.46
C PRO A 207 -2.73 -15.37 14.36
N CYS A 208 -1.76 -14.62 13.81
CA CYS A 208 -0.86 -15.18 12.79
C CYS A 208 0.14 -16.18 13.41
N ALA A 209 0.70 -15.90 14.59
CA ALA A 209 1.54 -16.85 15.31
C ALA A 209 0.76 -18.11 15.69
N TYR A 210 -0.49 -17.96 16.11
CA TYR A 210 -1.35 -19.11 16.38
C TYR A 210 -1.54 -19.98 15.13
N LEU A 211 -1.81 -19.38 13.95
CA LEU A 211 -1.95 -20.14 12.70
C LEU A 211 -0.68 -20.88 12.29
N VAL A 212 0.49 -20.35 12.63
CA VAL A 212 1.78 -21.01 12.34
C VAL A 212 2.04 -22.17 13.31
N LEU A 213 1.76 -21.96 14.60
CA LEU A 213 2.12 -22.94 15.66
C LEU A 213 1.06 -24.02 15.88
N ALA A 214 -0.20 -23.77 15.51
CA ALA A 214 -1.29 -24.69 15.76
C ALA A 214 -1.08 -26.05 15.08
N ASP A 215 -1.51 -27.09 15.76
CA ASP A 215 -1.72 -28.40 15.16
C ASP A 215 -3.05 -28.42 14.43
N TYR A 216 -3.11 -29.07 13.29
CA TYR A 216 -4.30 -29.10 12.45
C TYR A 216 -4.92 -30.50 12.47
N ASP A 217 -5.90 -30.69 13.37
CA ASP A 217 -6.76 -31.85 13.28
C ASP A 217 -7.86 -31.60 12.23
N ARG A 218 -8.22 -32.65 11.48
CA ARG A 218 -9.29 -32.58 10.48
C ARG A 218 -10.69 -32.70 11.09
N SER A 219 -10.83 -32.63 12.40
CA SER A 219 -12.13 -32.53 13.04
C SER A 219 -12.82 -31.24 12.60
N GLY A 220 -14.10 -31.32 12.23
CA GLY A 220 -14.81 -30.18 11.65
C GLY A 220 -14.88 -28.95 12.55
N PHE A 221 -14.91 -29.12 13.88
CA PHE A 221 -14.94 -28.01 14.84
C PHE A 221 -13.60 -27.29 14.92
N ASP A 222 -12.48 -28.01 15.02
CA ASP A 222 -11.13 -27.46 15.09
C ASP A 222 -10.77 -26.68 13.84
N LEU A 223 -11.07 -27.24 12.67
CA LEU A 223 -10.82 -26.60 11.40
C LEU A 223 -11.65 -25.31 11.22
N THR A 224 -12.93 -25.33 11.59
CA THR A 224 -13.81 -24.15 11.55
C THR A 224 -13.27 -23.03 12.44
N PHE A 225 -12.79 -23.34 13.62
CA PHE A 225 -12.18 -22.37 14.54
C PHE A 225 -10.95 -21.71 13.91
N LYS A 226 -10.10 -22.47 13.22
CA LYS A 226 -8.90 -21.92 12.53
C LYS A 226 -9.27 -21.04 11.35
N PHE A 227 -10.33 -21.34 10.63
CA PHE A 227 -10.85 -20.42 9.60
C PHE A 227 -11.34 -19.11 10.20
N ILE A 228 -12.01 -19.13 11.34
CA ILE A 228 -12.42 -17.90 12.05
C ILE A 228 -11.19 -17.08 12.47
N ILE A 229 -10.17 -17.73 13.02
CA ILE A 229 -8.91 -17.04 13.38
C ILE A 229 -8.23 -16.46 12.15
N ALA A 230 -8.20 -17.18 11.02
CA ALA A 230 -7.62 -16.69 9.77
C ALA A 230 -8.36 -15.45 9.25
N LEU A 231 -9.69 -15.43 9.35
CA LEU A 231 -10.51 -14.25 9.01
C LEU A 231 -10.11 -13.04 9.85
N PHE A 232 -10.02 -13.20 11.17
CA PHE A 232 -9.63 -12.13 12.08
C PHE A 232 -8.17 -11.72 11.91
N ALA A 233 -7.27 -12.66 11.64
CA ALA A 233 -5.87 -12.37 11.34
C ALA A 233 -5.74 -11.46 10.11
N GLY A 234 -6.44 -11.80 9.03
CA GLY A 234 -6.47 -10.98 7.82
C GLY A 234 -7.08 -9.60 8.06
N LEU A 235 -8.19 -9.53 8.80
CA LEU A 235 -8.87 -8.29 9.15
C LEU A 235 -7.92 -7.35 9.89
N ILE A 236 -7.23 -7.83 10.92
CA ILE A 236 -6.32 -7.01 11.74
C ILE A 236 -5.06 -6.63 10.93
N ALA A 237 -4.46 -7.56 10.19
CA ALA A 237 -3.24 -7.32 9.43
C ALA A 237 -3.40 -6.25 8.34
N SER A 238 -4.61 -6.10 7.78
CA SER A 238 -4.87 -5.15 6.69
C SER A 238 -5.15 -3.72 7.14
N CYS A 239 -5.29 -3.48 8.46
CA CYS A 239 -5.63 -2.15 9.00
C CYS A 239 -4.56 -1.08 8.73
N VAL A 240 -3.30 -1.46 8.66
CA VAL A 240 -2.17 -0.54 8.50
C VAL A 240 -2.14 0.08 7.10
N GLY A 241 -2.24 -0.74 6.06
CA GLY A 241 -1.93 -0.34 4.68
C GLY A 241 -2.77 0.83 4.15
N VAL A 242 -4.05 0.89 4.49
CA VAL A 242 -4.96 1.96 4.06
C VAL A 242 -4.64 3.28 4.76
N ASN A 243 -4.46 3.21 6.07
CA ASN A 243 -4.29 4.40 6.90
C ASN A 243 -2.91 5.04 6.74
N ILE A 244 -1.86 4.24 6.56
CA ILE A 244 -0.49 4.76 6.39
C ILE A 244 -0.37 5.61 5.12
N ARG A 245 -1.03 5.20 4.03
CA ARG A 245 -1.05 5.97 2.77
C ARG A 245 -1.75 7.31 2.95
N ALA A 246 -2.88 7.35 3.66
CA ALA A 246 -3.62 8.57 3.93
C ALA A 246 -2.79 9.54 4.79
N VAL A 247 -2.17 9.06 5.87
CA VAL A 247 -1.31 9.89 6.73
C VAL A 247 -0.09 10.40 5.97
N LEU A 248 0.56 9.55 5.14
CA LEU A 248 1.71 9.93 4.34
C LEU A 248 1.42 11.14 3.43
N LEU A 249 0.25 11.16 2.79
CA LEU A 249 -0.14 12.27 1.92
C LEU A 249 -0.40 13.57 2.69
N ASN A 250 -0.77 13.49 3.96
CA ASN A 250 -1.10 14.65 4.79
C ASN A 250 0.13 15.29 5.48
N VAL A 251 1.22 14.54 5.64
CA VAL A 251 2.47 15.05 6.23
C VAL A 251 3.43 15.64 5.19
N LEU A 252 2.98 15.81 3.94
CA LEU A 252 3.82 16.24 2.83
C LEU A 252 3.20 17.40 2.05
N HIS A 253 4.06 18.33 1.65
CA HIS A 253 3.67 19.40 0.73
C HIS A 253 3.11 18.81 -0.58
N PRO A 254 2.02 19.36 -1.17
CA PRO A 254 1.37 18.83 -2.37
C PRO A 254 2.33 18.50 -3.53
N ILE A 255 3.29 19.36 -3.79
CA ILE A 255 4.33 19.22 -4.83
C ILE A 255 5.21 17.96 -4.65
N ASN A 256 5.34 17.47 -3.42
CA ASN A 256 6.21 16.34 -3.06
C ASN A 256 5.44 15.01 -2.90
N ARG A 257 4.10 15.05 -2.85
CA ARG A 257 3.26 13.87 -2.60
C ARG A 257 3.53 12.71 -3.57
N GLY A 258 3.60 13.00 -4.88
CA GLY A 258 3.86 11.99 -5.89
C GLY A 258 5.23 11.31 -5.73
N THR A 259 6.29 12.09 -5.49
CA THR A 259 7.64 11.56 -5.28
C THR A 259 7.73 10.73 -3.99
N ALA A 260 7.10 11.19 -2.91
CA ALA A 260 7.08 10.47 -1.65
C ALA A 260 6.28 9.17 -1.73
N PHE A 261 5.14 9.20 -2.43
CA PHE A 261 4.34 8.00 -2.64
C PHE A 261 5.10 6.97 -3.49
N SER A 262 5.80 7.41 -4.54
CA SER A 262 6.67 6.53 -5.34
C SER A 262 7.81 5.94 -4.50
N LEU A 263 8.42 6.71 -3.61
CA LEU A 263 9.47 6.23 -2.72
C LEU A 263 8.93 5.21 -1.71
N PHE A 264 7.72 5.47 -1.16
CA PHE A 264 7.04 4.54 -0.26
C PHE A 264 6.71 3.22 -0.98
N MET A 265 6.16 3.28 -2.21
CA MET A 265 5.88 2.09 -3.01
C MET A 265 7.16 1.32 -3.35
N LEU A 266 8.24 2.02 -3.70
CA LEU A 266 9.53 1.40 -4.00
C LEU A 266 10.07 0.63 -2.77
N THR A 267 9.99 1.21 -1.58
CA THR A 267 10.43 0.53 -0.34
C THR A 267 9.55 -0.68 0.01
N ASP A 268 8.25 -0.56 -0.18
CA ASP A 268 7.27 -1.64 0.06
C ASP A 268 7.49 -2.80 -0.93
N ASP A 269 7.68 -2.50 -2.21
CA ASP A 269 7.90 -3.51 -3.26
C ASP A 269 9.29 -4.16 -3.16
N LEU A 270 10.34 -3.40 -2.84
CA LEU A 270 11.66 -3.96 -2.54
C LEU A 270 11.60 -4.89 -1.32
N GLY A 271 10.87 -4.50 -0.28
CA GLY A 271 10.66 -5.34 0.89
C GLY A 271 9.95 -6.64 0.56
N LYS A 272 8.90 -6.58 -0.27
CA LYS A 272 8.18 -7.78 -0.75
C LYS A 272 9.04 -8.66 -1.66
N GLY A 273 9.87 -8.05 -2.51
CA GLY A 273 10.76 -8.77 -3.42
C GLY A 273 11.92 -9.46 -2.69
N LEU A 274 12.52 -8.80 -1.70
CA LEU A 274 13.63 -9.35 -0.91
C LEU A 274 13.16 -10.19 0.29
N GLY A 275 11.93 -10.01 0.73
CA GLY A 275 11.36 -10.72 1.88
C GLY A 275 11.46 -12.23 1.80
N PRO A 276 11.10 -12.87 0.65
CA PRO A 276 11.26 -14.32 0.52
C PRO A 276 12.69 -14.81 0.71
N LEU A 277 13.69 -14.00 0.31
CA LEU A 277 15.11 -14.34 0.53
C LEU A 277 15.46 -14.32 2.03
N VAL A 278 14.96 -13.31 2.76
CA VAL A 278 15.14 -13.22 4.22
C VAL A 278 14.48 -14.40 4.92
N VAL A 279 13.24 -14.73 4.56
CA VAL A 279 12.50 -15.87 5.12
C VAL A 279 13.20 -17.18 4.79
N ALA A 280 13.69 -17.36 3.55
CA ALA A 280 14.46 -18.55 3.16
C ALA A 280 15.75 -18.69 3.99
N GLY A 281 16.44 -17.57 4.27
CA GLY A 281 17.58 -17.56 5.19
C GLY A 281 17.21 -18.01 6.60
N PHE A 282 16.09 -17.57 7.13
CA PHE A 282 15.59 -18.04 8.43
C PHE A 282 15.24 -19.53 8.40
N ILE A 283 14.61 -20.01 7.32
CA ILE A 283 14.29 -21.44 7.15
C ILE A 283 15.56 -22.28 7.16
N ALA A 284 16.60 -21.85 6.44
CA ALA A 284 17.86 -22.55 6.40
C ALA A 284 18.59 -22.59 7.76
N ALA A 285 18.45 -21.53 8.57
CA ALA A 285 19.13 -21.43 9.87
C ALA A 285 18.35 -22.12 11.00
N PHE A 286 17.01 -22.05 11.01
CA PHE A 286 16.19 -22.39 12.18
C PHE A 286 15.07 -23.40 11.89
N GLY A 287 14.90 -23.83 10.64
CA GLY A 287 13.76 -24.64 10.21
C GLY A 287 12.49 -23.82 9.96
N ARG A 288 11.48 -24.43 9.33
CA ARG A 288 10.30 -23.73 8.78
C ARG A 288 9.42 -23.11 9.87
N GLU A 289 9.08 -23.86 10.91
CA GLU A 289 8.17 -23.40 11.95
C GLU A 289 8.70 -22.18 12.71
N PHE A 290 9.97 -22.27 13.17
CA PHE A 290 10.59 -21.17 13.90
C PHE A 290 10.87 -19.97 12.99
N ALA A 291 11.25 -20.18 11.73
CA ALA A 291 11.44 -19.13 10.74
C ALA A 291 10.14 -18.34 10.49
N PHE A 292 9.01 -19.02 10.45
CA PHE A 292 7.72 -18.39 10.23
C PHE A 292 7.24 -17.63 11.46
N LEU A 293 7.42 -18.19 12.65
CA LEU A 293 7.17 -17.48 13.88
C LEU A 293 8.03 -16.21 13.97
N LEU A 294 9.33 -16.32 13.69
CA LEU A 294 10.25 -15.18 13.67
C LEU A 294 9.79 -14.14 12.64
N SER A 295 9.36 -14.57 11.47
CA SER A 295 8.85 -13.67 10.44
C SER A 295 7.61 -12.88 10.91
N VAL A 296 6.67 -13.53 11.58
CA VAL A 296 5.47 -12.86 12.13
C VAL A 296 5.86 -11.85 13.21
N LEU A 297 6.87 -12.14 14.04
CA LEU A 297 7.36 -11.23 15.08
C LEU A 297 7.92 -9.91 14.52
N PHE A 298 8.30 -9.84 13.25
CA PHE A 298 8.71 -8.59 12.60
C PHE A 298 7.58 -7.53 12.54
N TRP A 299 6.31 -7.91 12.75
CA TRP A 299 5.24 -6.92 12.93
C TRP A 299 5.34 -6.16 14.27
N ILE A 300 6.09 -6.65 15.26
CA ILE A 300 6.33 -5.90 16.50
C ILE A 300 7.16 -4.63 16.23
N PRO A 301 8.41 -4.71 15.71
CA PRO A 301 9.16 -3.49 15.38
C PRO A 301 8.44 -2.63 14.35
N CYS A 302 7.74 -3.21 13.37
CA CYS A 302 6.88 -2.49 12.45
C CYS A 302 5.85 -1.63 13.19
N GLY A 303 5.06 -2.24 14.08
CA GLY A 303 4.02 -1.55 14.86
C GLY A 303 4.59 -0.51 15.82
N LEU A 304 5.75 -0.77 16.41
CA LEU A 304 6.44 0.21 17.29
C LEU A 304 6.90 1.45 16.50
N LEU A 305 7.46 1.28 15.29
CA LEU A 305 7.85 2.39 14.42
C LEU A 305 6.63 3.22 14.00
N ILE A 306 5.52 2.54 13.66
CA ILE A 306 4.27 3.23 13.34
C ILE A 306 3.72 3.97 14.55
N ALA A 307 3.68 3.36 15.73
CA ALA A 307 3.24 4.01 16.96
C ALA A 307 4.12 5.20 17.33
N ALA A 308 5.44 5.11 17.10
CA ALA A 308 6.36 6.22 17.33
C ALA A 308 6.05 7.43 16.44
N SER A 309 5.45 7.24 15.26
CA SER A 309 5.01 8.35 14.42
C SER A 309 3.94 9.24 15.08
N ALA A 310 3.24 8.74 16.10
CA ALA A 310 2.29 9.54 16.87
C ALA A 310 2.92 10.76 17.54
N TYR A 311 4.23 10.71 17.83
CA TYR A 311 4.96 11.85 18.41
C TYR A 311 5.34 12.90 17.38
N THR A 312 5.44 12.54 16.10
CA THR A 312 5.95 13.43 15.05
C THR A 312 4.85 13.91 14.10
N VAL A 313 3.81 13.11 13.84
CA VAL A 313 2.80 13.35 12.81
C VAL A 313 2.11 14.71 12.94
N SER A 314 1.72 15.12 14.12
CA SER A 314 1.03 16.41 14.33
C SER A 314 1.94 17.61 14.05
N GLN A 315 3.21 17.51 14.44
CA GLN A 315 4.19 18.56 14.21
C GLN A 315 4.54 18.66 12.72
N ASP A 316 4.71 17.52 12.06
CA ASP A 316 5.01 17.49 10.62
C ASP A 316 3.85 18.06 9.80
N ILE A 317 2.58 17.73 10.13
CA ILE A 317 1.40 18.32 9.48
C ILE A 317 1.36 19.84 9.67
N GLN A 318 1.57 20.34 10.88
CA GLN A 318 1.59 21.78 11.15
C GLN A 318 2.71 22.50 10.40
N THR A 319 3.90 21.90 10.35
CA THR A 319 5.05 22.45 9.62
C THR A 319 4.76 22.54 8.12
N VAL A 320 4.13 21.52 7.54
CA VAL A 320 3.75 21.51 6.12
C VAL A 320 2.66 22.53 5.85
N ALA A 321 1.64 22.63 6.69
CA ALA A 321 0.58 23.61 6.56
C ALA A 321 1.11 25.04 6.62
N ALA A 322 2.02 25.35 7.56
CA ALA A 322 2.64 26.66 7.68
C ALA A 322 3.47 27.03 6.43
N ARG A 323 4.25 26.08 5.89
CA ARG A 323 5.01 26.30 4.64
C ARG A 323 4.10 26.55 3.46
N TYR A 324 3.04 25.75 3.30
CA TYR A 324 2.08 25.93 2.22
C TYR A 324 1.39 27.29 2.27
N GLN A 325 1.04 27.79 3.46
CA GLN A 325 0.48 29.13 3.65
C GLN A 325 1.50 30.25 3.32
N SER A 326 2.78 30.07 3.66
CA SER A 326 3.83 31.03 3.30
C SER A 326 4.05 31.10 1.79
N ASP A 327 4.06 29.94 1.11
CA ASP A 327 4.23 29.87 -0.34
C ASP A 327 3.08 30.58 -1.07
N LEU A 328 1.83 30.33 -0.63
CA LEU A 328 0.66 31.03 -1.15
C LEU A 328 0.69 32.55 -0.90
N ALA A 329 1.19 32.98 0.26
CA ALA A 329 1.31 34.39 0.58
C ALA A 329 2.38 35.10 -0.26
N GLU A 330 3.47 34.43 -0.59
CA GLU A 330 4.51 34.92 -1.49
C GLU A 330 4.00 35.01 -2.94
N GLU A 331 3.30 33.98 -3.42
CA GLU A 331 2.69 33.95 -4.74
C GLU A 331 1.67 35.10 -4.91
N ASN A 332 0.77 35.30 -3.94
CA ASN A 332 -0.18 36.41 -3.95
C ASN A 332 0.47 37.81 -3.85
N ARG A 333 1.66 37.92 -3.25
CA ARG A 333 2.41 39.18 -3.25
C ARG A 333 3.06 39.47 -4.59
N ALA A 334 3.64 38.46 -5.23
CA ALA A 334 4.22 38.56 -6.55
C ALA A 334 3.21 39.07 -7.58
N ILE A 335 1.98 38.50 -7.58
CA ILE A 335 0.88 38.87 -8.47
C ILE A 335 0.41 40.32 -8.25
N ARG A 336 0.51 40.88 -7.05
CA ARG A 336 0.09 42.26 -6.77
C ARG A 336 1.12 43.36 -7.12
N VAL A 337 2.33 42.95 -7.44
CA VAL A 337 3.43 43.84 -7.77
C VAL A 337 3.61 44.03 -9.29
N ASP A 338 3.09 43.10 -10.09
CA ASP A 338 2.98 43.19 -11.53
C ASP A 338 1.64 43.82 -11.96
#